data_fd647b5e72ac1baba403828a2e603a92
#
_entry.id   fd647b5e72ac1baba403828a2e603a92
#
_cell.length_a   1.000
_cell.length_b   1.000
_cell.length_c   1.000
_cell.angle_alpha   90.00
_cell.angle_beta   90.00
_cell.angle_gamma   90.00
#
_symmetry.space_group_name_H-M   'P 1'
#
loop_
_entity.id
_entity.type
_entity.pdbx_description
1 polymer ?
#
loop_
_entity_poly.entity_id
_entity_poly.type
_entity_poly.pdbx_seq_one_letter_code
_entity_poly.pdbx_strand_id
1 'polypeptide(L)'
;MILLIFLDTHLHTPMCFLLSQLSLIDLNYISTIVPKMASDFLHGNKSISFTGCGIQSFFFTTLAVVEALLLISMAYVRCIAICFPLHYLIRMSKRVCVLMITGSWIIGSINACAHTVYILHIPYCPSRVINHFFCDVPAMVTLACMDTWVYEGTVLLSATIFLVFPFIAISCSYGRVLLAVYH
;
A
#
# COMPACT_ATOMS: atom_id res chain seq x y z
N MET A 1 4.69 4.36 18.89
CA MET A 1 4.67 5.58 18.08
C MET A 1 3.28 6.23 18.01
N ILE A 2 2.22 5.52 17.67
CA ILE A 2 0.84 6.05 17.60
C ILE A 2 0.40 6.66 18.93
N LEU A 3 0.56 5.96 20.05
CA LEU A 3 0.23 6.44 21.41
C LEU A 3 0.97 7.73 21.76
N LEU A 4 2.22 7.86 21.38
CA LEU A 4 3.07 9.01 21.65
C LEU A 4 2.61 10.25 20.88
N ILE A 5 2.17 10.08 19.62
CA ILE A 5 1.62 11.16 18.78
C ILE A 5 0.26 11.65 19.33
N PHE A 6 -0.55 10.75 19.91
CA PHE A 6 -1.83 11.12 20.53
C PHE A 6 -1.67 11.84 21.88
N LEU A 7 -0.63 11.52 22.64
CA LEU A 7 -0.40 12.07 23.98
C LEU A 7 0.33 13.42 23.97
N ASP A 8 1.14 13.70 22.96
CA ASP A 8 1.95 14.91 22.88
C ASP A 8 1.42 15.87 21.82
N THR A 9 0.85 17.00 22.28
CA THR A 9 0.30 18.05 21.41
C THR A 9 1.34 18.75 20.56
N HIS A 10 2.62 18.71 20.93
CA HIS A 10 3.73 19.24 20.14
C HIS A 10 4.04 18.39 18.88
N LEU A 11 3.62 17.13 18.85
CA LEU A 11 3.78 16.20 17.73
C LEU A 11 2.63 16.25 16.70
N HIS A 12 1.68 17.17 16.83
CA HIS A 12 0.57 17.35 15.89
C HIS A 12 1.00 18.06 14.59
N THR A 13 2.14 17.67 14.04
CA THR A 13 2.60 18.16 12.71
C THR A 13 1.95 17.32 11.60
N PRO A 14 1.75 17.89 10.39
CA PRO A 14 1.27 17.16 9.23
C PRO A 14 2.06 15.87 8.95
N MET A 15 3.36 15.92 9.16
CA MET A 15 4.26 14.79 8.96
C MET A 15 4.03 13.65 9.96
N CYS A 16 3.84 13.99 11.25
CA CYS A 16 3.55 12.99 12.28
C CYS A 16 2.18 12.34 12.07
N PHE A 17 1.21 13.08 11.53
CA PHE A 17 -0.10 12.55 11.19
C PHE A 17 -0.02 11.51 10.05
N LEU A 18 0.73 11.79 8.97
CA LEU A 18 0.99 10.83 7.91
C LEU A 18 1.77 9.61 8.40
N LEU A 19 2.74 9.81 9.29
CA LEU A 19 3.53 8.74 9.87
C LEU A 19 2.69 7.81 10.77
N SER A 20 1.71 8.36 11.51
CA SER A 20 0.77 7.55 12.30
C SER A 20 -0.10 6.66 11.40
N GLN A 21 -0.52 7.16 10.25
CA GLN A 21 -1.27 6.37 9.27
C GLN A 21 -0.42 5.23 8.68
N LEU A 22 0.85 5.50 8.38
CA LEU A 22 1.78 4.46 7.93
C LEU A 22 1.92 3.34 8.97
N SER A 23 2.11 3.70 10.25
CA SER A 23 2.18 2.72 11.34
C SER A 23 0.90 1.90 11.51
N LEU A 24 -0.27 2.49 11.24
CA LEU A 24 -1.54 1.76 11.23
C LEU A 24 -1.62 0.76 10.07
N ILE A 25 -1.11 1.13 8.90
CA ILE A 25 -1.03 0.24 7.73
C ILE A 25 -0.13 -0.96 8.05
N ASP A 26 1.04 -0.73 8.64
CA ASP A 26 1.95 -1.80 9.04
C ASP A 26 1.28 -2.80 10.01
N LEU A 27 0.53 -2.30 10.99
CA LEU A 27 -0.26 -3.15 11.90
C LEU A 27 -1.33 -3.95 11.16
N ASN A 28 -2.02 -3.35 10.18
CA ASN A 28 -3.00 -4.05 9.37
C ASN A 28 -2.34 -5.12 8.48
N TYR A 29 -1.15 -4.87 7.92
CA TYR A 29 -0.38 -5.88 7.20
C TYR A 29 -0.09 -7.10 8.05
N ILE A 30 0.45 -6.90 9.25
CA ILE A 30 0.75 -7.97 10.20
C ILE A 30 -0.53 -8.74 10.53
N SER A 31 -1.63 -8.03 10.80
CA SER A 31 -2.93 -8.64 11.12
C SER A 31 -3.54 -9.45 9.98
N THR A 32 -3.19 -9.15 8.73
CA THR A 32 -3.71 -9.84 7.54
C THR A 32 -2.91 -11.11 7.22
N ILE A 33 -1.62 -11.12 7.51
CA ILE A 33 -0.70 -12.20 7.12
C ILE A 33 -0.47 -13.19 8.27
N VAL A 34 -0.16 -12.70 9.47
CA VAL A 34 0.30 -13.51 10.60
C VAL A 34 -0.75 -14.53 11.09
N PRO A 35 -2.03 -14.20 11.24
CA PRO A 35 -3.01 -15.18 11.75
C PRO A 35 -3.16 -16.38 10.82
N LYS A 36 -3.14 -16.16 9.50
CA LYS A 36 -3.24 -17.23 8.52
C LYS A 36 -1.98 -18.09 8.53
N MET A 37 -0.80 -17.48 8.53
CA MET A 37 0.47 -18.18 8.58
C MET A 37 0.60 -19.03 9.87
N ALA A 38 0.19 -18.46 11.00
CA ALA A 38 0.19 -19.18 12.29
C ALA A 38 -0.82 -20.35 12.30
N SER A 39 -2.01 -20.14 11.76
CA SER A 39 -3.02 -21.22 11.63
C SER A 39 -2.53 -22.35 10.73
N ASP A 40 -1.93 -22.05 9.58
CA ASP A 40 -1.39 -23.05 8.66
C ASP A 40 -0.24 -23.85 9.28
N PHE A 41 0.58 -23.20 10.09
CA PHE A 41 1.68 -23.83 10.81
C PHE A 41 1.20 -24.75 11.94
N LEU A 42 0.21 -24.31 12.72
CA LEU A 42 -0.30 -25.05 13.88
C LEU A 42 -1.19 -26.23 13.50
N HIS A 43 -2.00 -26.11 12.45
CA HIS A 43 -2.98 -27.13 12.09
C HIS A 43 -2.53 -28.03 10.93
N GLY A 44 -1.41 -27.73 10.27
CA GLY A 44 -0.90 -28.51 9.14
C GLY A 44 -1.79 -28.47 7.88
N ASN A 45 -2.94 -27.81 7.94
CA ASN A 45 -3.89 -27.69 6.84
C ASN A 45 -3.60 -26.41 6.04
N LYS A 46 -2.91 -26.58 4.91
CA LYS A 46 -2.56 -25.49 3.97
C LYS A 46 -3.70 -25.12 3.01
N SER A 47 -4.95 -25.25 3.42
CA SER A 47 -6.10 -24.94 2.58
C SER A 47 -6.71 -23.59 2.93
N ILE A 48 -6.98 -22.78 1.92
CA ILE A 48 -7.73 -21.54 2.03
C ILE A 48 -8.94 -21.61 1.09
N SER A 49 -10.09 -21.08 1.53
CA SER A 49 -11.23 -20.96 0.64
C SER A 49 -10.96 -19.91 -0.44
N PHE A 50 -11.53 -20.10 -1.62
CA PHE A 50 -11.39 -19.17 -2.74
C PHE A 50 -11.81 -17.74 -2.35
N THR A 51 -12.91 -17.60 -1.64
CA THR A 51 -13.39 -16.31 -1.12
C THR A 51 -12.41 -15.70 -0.10
N GLY A 52 -11.88 -16.52 0.81
CA GLY A 52 -10.89 -16.09 1.79
C GLY A 52 -9.60 -15.59 1.13
N CYS A 53 -9.18 -16.25 0.06
CA CYS A 53 -8.04 -15.85 -0.76
C CYS A 53 -8.29 -14.49 -1.43
N GLY A 54 -9.48 -14.29 -2.04
CA GLY A 54 -9.86 -13.01 -2.64
C GLY A 54 -9.88 -11.86 -1.63
N ILE A 55 -10.42 -12.08 -0.44
CA ILE A 55 -10.43 -11.09 0.64
C ILE A 55 -9.00 -10.74 1.08
N GLN A 56 -8.14 -11.72 1.29
CA GLN A 56 -6.75 -11.50 1.66
C GLN A 56 -5.99 -10.69 0.60
N SER A 57 -6.15 -11.06 -0.67
CA SER A 57 -5.55 -10.35 -1.81
C SER A 57 -6.05 -8.91 -1.91
N PHE A 58 -7.36 -8.67 -1.69
CA PHE A 58 -7.94 -7.33 -1.69
C PHE A 58 -7.30 -6.43 -0.63
N PHE A 59 -7.26 -6.88 0.62
CA PHE A 59 -6.67 -6.08 1.70
C PHE A 59 -5.18 -5.85 1.47
N PHE A 60 -4.43 -6.88 1.08
CA PHE A 60 -3.00 -6.76 0.79
C PHE A 60 -2.73 -5.73 -0.31
N THR A 61 -3.42 -5.82 -1.43
CA THR A 61 -3.24 -4.89 -2.57
C THR A 61 -3.66 -3.46 -2.19
N THR A 62 -4.76 -3.31 -1.44
CA THR A 62 -5.19 -2.00 -0.94
C THR A 62 -4.12 -1.35 -0.09
N LEU A 63 -3.61 -2.08 0.91
CA LEU A 63 -2.61 -1.56 1.83
C LEU A 63 -1.31 -1.20 1.12
N ALA A 64 -0.85 -2.03 0.17
CA ALA A 64 0.35 -1.77 -0.63
C ALA A 64 0.27 -0.46 -1.41
N VAL A 65 -0.86 -0.20 -2.08
CA VAL A 65 -1.06 1.03 -2.84
C VAL A 65 -1.18 2.24 -1.91
N VAL A 66 -1.91 2.11 -0.80
CA VAL A 66 -2.06 3.19 0.19
C VAL A 66 -0.71 3.56 0.79
N GLU A 67 0.11 2.58 1.16
CA GLU A 67 1.47 2.79 1.67
C GLU A 67 2.33 3.56 0.66
N ALA A 68 2.35 3.14 -0.60
CA ALA A 68 3.07 3.81 -1.68
C ALA A 68 2.66 5.28 -1.84
N LEU A 69 1.36 5.56 -1.84
CA LEU A 69 0.82 6.93 -1.97
C LEU A 69 1.11 7.80 -0.73
N LEU A 70 1.09 7.21 0.47
CA LEU A 70 1.47 7.93 1.69
C LEU A 70 2.97 8.26 1.71
N LEU A 71 3.83 7.38 1.21
CA LEU A 71 5.26 7.66 1.06
C LEU A 71 5.52 8.84 0.11
N ILE A 72 4.80 8.91 -1.01
CA ILE A 72 4.85 10.06 -1.93
C ILE A 72 4.39 11.33 -1.20
N SER A 73 3.28 11.27 -0.48
CA SER A 73 2.74 12.39 0.29
C SER A 73 3.75 12.89 1.33
N MET A 74 4.42 11.99 2.04
CA MET A 74 5.48 12.34 2.99
C MET A 74 6.70 12.96 2.32
N ALA A 75 7.13 12.45 1.17
CA ALA A 75 8.22 13.03 0.39
C ALA A 75 7.88 14.45 -0.06
N TYR A 76 6.66 14.70 -0.50
CA TYR A 76 6.16 16.02 -0.86
C TYR A 76 6.13 16.98 0.32
N VAL A 77 5.59 16.56 1.48
CA VAL A 77 5.53 17.35 2.71
C VAL A 77 6.94 17.75 3.17
N ARG A 78 7.90 16.82 3.14
CA ARG A 78 9.31 17.09 3.46
C ARG A 78 9.93 18.12 2.53
N CYS A 79 9.71 17.96 1.23
CA CYS A 79 10.24 18.88 0.23
C CYS A 79 9.74 20.32 0.46
N ILE A 80 8.43 20.51 0.72
CA ILE A 80 7.86 21.83 1.00
C ILE A 80 8.39 22.39 2.31
N ALA A 81 8.50 21.57 3.36
CA ALA A 81 8.95 22.02 4.67
C ALA A 81 10.38 22.59 4.63
N ILE A 82 11.24 22.02 3.79
CA ILE A 82 12.66 22.41 3.71
C ILE A 82 12.91 23.48 2.65
N CYS A 83 12.33 23.31 1.45
CA CYS A 83 12.57 24.25 0.35
C CYS A 83 11.75 25.54 0.45
N PHE A 84 10.57 25.50 1.11
CA PHE A 84 9.66 26.65 1.19
C PHE A 84 9.04 26.80 2.59
N PRO A 85 9.85 27.09 3.63
CA PRO A 85 9.41 27.10 5.02
C PRO A 85 8.26 28.10 5.29
N LEU A 86 8.27 29.27 4.64
CA LEU A 86 7.22 30.27 4.78
C LEU A 86 5.88 29.83 4.17
N HIS A 87 5.91 29.03 3.10
CA HIS A 87 4.71 28.52 2.44
C HIS A 87 4.18 27.22 3.07
N TYR A 88 5.01 26.54 3.89
CA TYR A 88 4.65 25.28 4.54
C TYR A 88 3.40 25.43 5.42
N LEU A 89 3.35 26.45 6.26
CA LEU A 89 2.21 26.70 7.18
C LEU A 89 0.91 27.01 6.43
N ILE A 90 0.99 27.61 5.25
CA ILE A 90 -0.17 27.97 4.42
C ILE A 90 -0.64 26.76 3.59
N ARG A 91 0.29 26.02 2.99
CA ARG A 91 -0.01 24.89 2.09
C ARG A 91 -0.34 23.59 2.81
N MET A 92 0.28 23.33 3.97
CA MET A 92 0.11 22.09 4.72
C MET A 92 -0.95 22.23 5.82
N SER A 93 -2.18 22.57 5.45
CA SER A 93 -3.30 22.56 6.37
C SER A 93 -3.73 21.12 6.72
N LYS A 94 -4.36 20.94 7.88
CA LYS A 94 -4.95 19.65 8.29
C LYS A 94 -5.88 19.07 7.21
N ARG A 95 -6.61 19.92 6.48
CA ARG A 95 -7.51 19.52 5.39
C ARG A 95 -6.75 18.85 4.25
N VAL A 96 -5.59 19.37 3.86
CA VAL A 96 -4.76 18.80 2.79
C VAL A 96 -4.25 17.43 3.20
N CYS A 97 -3.80 17.24 4.44
CA CYS A 97 -3.36 15.92 4.92
C CYS A 97 -4.51 14.90 4.94
N VAL A 98 -5.70 15.30 5.38
CA VAL A 98 -6.89 14.43 5.34
C VAL A 98 -7.25 14.08 3.91
N LEU A 99 -7.20 15.02 2.97
CA LEU A 99 -7.45 14.76 1.55
C LEU A 99 -6.42 13.80 0.94
N MET A 100 -5.14 13.93 1.29
CA MET A 100 -4.10 13.01 0.84
C MET A 100 -4.36 11.60 1.35
N ILE A 101 -4.71 11.43 2.62
CA ILE A 101 -5.00 10.14 3.22
C ILE A 101 -6.25 9.52 2.61
N THR A 102 -7.36 10.24 2.57
CA THR A 102 -8.63 9.74 2.00
C THR A 102 -8.49 9.42 0.52
N GLY A 103 -7.79 10.26 -0.24
CA GLY A 103 -7.48 10.00 -1.65
C GLY A 103 -6.66 8.73 -1.83
N SER A 104 -5.65 8.49 -0.99
CA SER A 104 -4.85 7.27 -1.03
C SER A 104 -5.69 6.01 -0.77
N TRP A 105 -6.59 6.05 0.22
CA TRP A 105 -7.49 4.94 0.52
C TRP A 105 -8.49 4.68 -0.61
N ILE A 106 -9.04 5.72 -1.22
CA ILE A 106 -9.98 5.58 -2.35
C ILE A 106 -9.27 4.95 -3.55
N ILE A 107 -8.10 5.47 -3.94
CA ILE A 107 -7.32 4.96 -5.07
C ILE A 107 -6.89 3.51 -4.81
N GLY A 108 -6.37 3.21 -3.62
CA GLY A 108 -5.97 1.86 -3.24
C GLY A 108 -7.11 0.86 -3.29
N SER A 109 -8.28 1.24 -2.75
CA SER A 109 -9.48 0.38 -2.75
C SER A 109 -10.01 0.14 -4.16
N ILE A 110 -10.05 1.16 -5.03
CA ILE A 110 -10.49 1.01 -6.43
C ILE A 110 -9.54 0.06 -7.19
N ASN A 111 -8.23 0.27 -7.06
CA ASN A 111 -7.23 -0.58 -7.70
C ASN A 111 -7.35 -2.04 -7.22
N ALA A 112 -7.44 -2.26 -5.91
CA ALA A 112 -7.58 -3.59 -5.33
C ALA A 112 -8.91 -4.26 -5.74
N CYS A 113 -10.00 -3.51 -5.79
CA CYS A 113 -11.30 -4.00 -6.23
C CYS A 113 -11.25 -4.48 -7.69
N ALA A 114 -10.63 -3.71 -8.58
CA ALA A 114 -10.48 -4.07 -9.98
C ALA A 114 -9.70 -5.40 -10.14
N HIS A 115 -8.56 -5.54 -9.44
CA HIS A 115 -7.78 -6.77 -9.47
C HIS A 115 -8.51 -7.97 -8.86
N THR A 116 -9.16 -7.78 -7.71
CA THR A 116 -9.88 -8.85 -7.01
C THR A 116 -11.08 -9.33 -7.80
N VAL A 117 -11.88 -8.43 -8.36
CA VAL A 117 -13.03 -8.79 -9.20
C VAL A 117 -12.57 -9.58 -10.42
N TYR A 118 -11.52 -9.16 -11.07
CA TYR A 118 -10.98 -9.89 -12.22
C TYR A 118 -10.55 -11.31 -11.82
N ILE A 119 -9.78 -11.48 -10.74
CA ILE A 119 -9.32 -12.78 -10.25
C ILE A 119 -10.51 -13.70 -9.92
N LEU A 120 -11.56 -13.18 -9.28
CA LEU A 120 -12.72 -13.98 -8.91
C LEU A 120 -13.55 -14.46 -10.11
N HIS A 121 -13.43 -13.82 -11.28
CA HIS A 121 -14.17 -14.16 -12.50
C HIS A 121 -13.35 -14.99 -13.50
N ILE A 122 -12.06 -15.23 -13.27
CA ILE A 122 -11.24 -16.06 -14.15
C ILE A 122 -11.68 -17.55 -14.01
N PRO A 123 -11.81 -18.29 -15.13
CA PRO A 123 -12.00 -19.73 -15.09
C PRO A 123 -10.68 -20.41 -14.67
N TYR A 124 -10.72 -21.07 -13.50
CA TYR A 124 -9.59 -21.83 -12.97
C TYR A 124 -9.62 -23.29 -13.43
N CYS A 125 -8.43 -23.87 -13.62
CA CYS A 125 -8.27 -25.28 -13.93
C CYS A 125 -8.70 -26.18 -12.75
N PRO A 126 -9.11 -27.45 -13.01
CA PRO A 126 -9.56 -28.37 -11.95
C PRO A 126 -8.57 -28.64 -10.83
N SER A 127 -7.27 -28.51 -11.07
CA SER A 127 -6.22 -28.63 -10.04
C SER A 127 -6.10 -27.31 -9.26
N ARG A 128 -6.97 -27.14 -8.27
CA ARG A 128 -7.06 -25.93 -7.43
C ARG A 128 -6.07 -25.92 -6.26
N VAL A 129 -4.87 -26.43 -6.43
CA VAL A 129 -3.87 -26.44 -5.35
C VAL A 129 -2.90 -25.32 -5.54
N ILE A 130 -2.99 -24.31 -4.68
CA ILE A 130 -2.02 -23.20 -4.61
C ILE A 130 -0.86 -23.66 -3.73
N ASN A 131 0.31 -23.91 -4.33
CA ASN A 131 1.56 -24.23 -3.62
C ASN A 131 2.22 -22.97 -3.01
N HIS A 132 1.39 -22.05 -2.52
CA HIS A 132 1.85 -20.85 -1.85
C HIS A 132 1.17 -20.72 -0.48
N PHE A 133 1.92 -20.23 0.50
CA PHE A 133 1.41 -19.94 1.86
C PHE A 133 0.62 -18.64 1.93
N PHE A 134 0.53 -17.91 0.82
CA PHE A 134 -0.07 -16.58 0.75
C PHE A 134 -0.82 -16.42 -0.58
N CYS A 135 -2.01 -15.81 -0.52
CA CYS A 135 -2.80 -15.50 -1.71
C CYS A 135 -2.40 -14.15 -2.30
N ASP A 136 -1.57 -14.20 -3.32
CA ASP A 136 -1.20 -13.02 -4.09
C ASP A 136 -1.73 -13.11 -5.53
N VAL A 137 -1.93 -11.95 -6.15
CA VAL A 137 -2.43 -11.81 -7.52
C VAL A 137 -1.63 -12.64 -8.52
N PRO A 138 -0.29 -12.57 -8.56
CA PRO A 138 0.51 -13.39 -9.47
C PRO A 138 0.33 -14.89 -9.27
N ALA A 139 0.26 -15.36 -8.01
CA ALA A 139 0.10 -16.78 -7.71
C ALA A 139 -1.27 -17.32 -8.14
N MET A 140 -2.30 -16.49 -8.13
CA MET A 140 -3.63 -16.86 -8.60
C MET A 140 -3.73 -16.90 -10.13
N VAL A 141 -3.06 -15.98 -10.81
CA VAL A 141 -3.05 -15.91 -12.28
C VAL A 141 -2.39 -17.14 -12.91
N THR A 142 -1.34 -17.71 -12.29
CA THR A 142 -0.68 -18.93 -12.77
C THR A 142 -1.59 -20.18 -12.77
N LEU A 143 -2.72 -20.13 -12.07
CA LEU A 143 -3.72 -21.22 -12.01
C LEU A 143 -4.85 -21.03 -13.04
N ALA A 144 -4.86 -19.95 -13.80
CA ALA A 144 -5.86 -19.69 -14.83
C ALA A 144 -5.67 -20.64 -16.03
N CYS A 145 -6.79 -21.09 -16.60
CA CYS A 145 -6.82 -21.95 -17.81
C CYS A 145 -6.98 -21.17 -19.11
N MET A 146 -6.84 -19.87 -19.07
CA MET A 146 -6.92 -19.02 -20.26
C MET A 146 -5.66 -18.17 -20.38
N ASP A 147 -5.49 -17.59 -21.54
CA ASP A 147 -4.38 -16.68 -21.81
C ASP A 147 -4.54 -15.39 -20.97
N THR A 148 -3.64 -15.19 -20.03
CA THR A 148 -3.69 -14.10 -19.02
C THR A 148 -2.67 -13.00 -19.30
N TRP A 149 -1.99 -13.03 -20.45
CA TRP A 149 -0.89 -12.09 -20.73
C TRP A 149 -1.29 -10.60 -20.65
N VAL A 150 -2.52 -10.25 -21.07
CA VAL A 150 -3.03 -8.87 -20.95
C VAL A 150 -3.18 -8.48 -19.50
N TYR A 151 -3.70 -9.38 -18.67
CA TYR A 151 -3.89 -9.11 -17.23
C TYR A 151 -2.55 -9.07 -16.50
N GLU A 152 -1.64 -9.97 -16.79
CA GLU A 152 -0.26 -9.94 -16.28
C GLU A 152 0.41 -8.61 -16.60
N GLY A 153 0.22 -8.11 -17.82
CA GLY A 153 0.66 -6.78 -18.24
C GLY A 153 0.05 -5.66 -17.39
N THR A 154 -1.25 -5.72 -17.08
CA THR A 154 -1.90 -4.71 -16.22
C THR A 154 -1.42 -4.76 -14.77
N VAL A 155 -1.20 -5.96 -14.23
CA VAL A 155 -0.62 -6.16 -12.89
C VAL A 155 0.81 -5.60 -12.84
N LEU A 156 1.63 -5.93 -13.83
CA LEU A 156 3.00 -5.43 -13.93
C LEU A 156 3.03 -3.91 -14.06
N LEU A 157 2.15 -3.34 -14.87
CA LEU A 157 2.03 -1.89 -15.05
C LEU A 157 1.63 -1.21 -13.73
N SER A 158 0.62 -1.72 -13.04
CA SER A 158 0.17 -1.16 -11.76
C SER A 158 1.28 -1.27 -10.70
N ALA A 159 1.94 -2.41 -10.59
CA ALA A 159 3.07 -2.62 -9.69
C ALA A 159 4.21 -1.64 -9.99
N THR A 160 4.54 -1.45 -11.28
CA THR A 160 5.59 -0.52 -11.71
C THR A 160 5.23 0.92 -11.31
N ILE A 161 3.99 1.36 -11.55
CA ILE A 161 3.53 2.71 -11.18
C ILE A 161 3.65 2.91 -9.67
N PHE A 162 3.12 2.00 -8.86
CA PHE A 162 3.09 2.15 -7.40
C PHE A 162 4.43 1.84 -6.70
N LEU A 163 5.42 1.28 -7.40
CA LEU A 163 6.76 1.03 -6.87
C LEU A 163 7.76 2.10 -7.35
N VAL A 164 7.85 2.30 -8.66
CA VAL A 164 8.88 3.16 -9.28
C VAL A 164 8.57 4.64 -9.02
N PHE A 165 7.32 5.05 -9.11
CA PHE A 165 6.95 6.45 -8.92
C PHE A 165 7.24 6.96 -7.50
N PRO A 166 6.90 6.24 -6.40
CA PRO A 166 7.33 6.63 -5.06
C PRO A 166 8.84 6.69 -4.92
N PHE A 167 9.58 5.73 -5.48
CA PHE A 167 11.03 5.71 -5.42
C PHE A 167 11.64 6.96 -6.07
N ILE A 168 11.18 7.35 -7.25
CA ILE A 168 11.61 8.57 -7.94
C ILE A 168 11.24 9.81 -7.11
N ALA A 169 10.01 9.90 -6.62
CA ALA A 169 9.53 11.03 -5.83
C ALA A 169 10.37 11.23 -4.56
N ILE A 170 10.68 10.15 -3.85
CA ILE A 170 11.52 10.16 -2.65
C ILE A 170 12.95 10.59 -3.02
N SER A 171 13.55 10.00 -4.06
CA SER A 171 14.91 10.32 -4.51
C SER A 171 15.03 11.79 -4.92
N CYS A 172 14.06 12.31 -5.67
CA CYS A 172 14.01 13.73 -6.06
C CYS A 172 13.83 14.66 -4.84
N SER A 173 12.99 14.27 -3.89
CA SER A 173 12.79 15.03 -2.65
C SER A 173 14.09 15.14 -1.85
N TYR A 174 14.79 14.02 -1.63
CA TYR A 174 16.07 14.01 -0.93
C TYR A 174 17.16 14.77 -1.69
N GLY A 175 17.21 14.66 -3.01
CA GLY A 175 18.14 15.45 -3.84
C GLY A 175 17.94 16.96 -3.68
N ARG A 176 16.70 17.43 -3.68
CA ARG A 176 16.37 18.85 -3.44
C ARG A 176 16.70 19.31 -2.03
N VAL A 177 16.46 18.47 -1.04
CA VAL A 177 16.82 18.74 0.35
C VAL A 177 18.33 18.91 0.49
N LEU A 178 19.13 18.01 -0.09
CA LEU A 178 20.59 18.11 -0.06
C LEU A 178 21.07 19.39 -0.73
N LEU A 179 20.54 19.74 -1.89
CA LEU A 179 20.88 21.00 -2.58
C LEU A 179 20.52 22.23 -1.74
N ALA A 180 19.37 22.24 -1.05
CA ALA A 180 18.95 23.35 -0.20
C ALA A 180 19.79 23.48 1.08
N VAL A 181 20.42 22.42 1.55
CA VAL A 181 21.31 22.45 2.74
C VAL A 181 22.74 22.85 2.35
N TYR A 182 23.17 22.59 1.12
CA TYR A 182 24.51 22.97 0.63
C TYR A 182 24.60 24.43 0.15
N HIS A 183 23.49 25.09 -0.12
CA HIS A 183 23.39 26.51 -0.43
C HIS A 183 22.92 27.35 0.77
#